data_738642e0031d864cc5cc933deae6c980
#
_entry.id   738642e0031d864cc5cc933deae6c980
#
_cell.length_a   1.000
_cell.length_b   1.000
_cell.length_c   1.000
_cell.angle_alpha   90.00
_cell.angle_beta   90.00
_cell.angle_gamma   90.00
#
_symmetry.space_group_name_H-M   'P 1'
#
loop_
_entity.id
_entity.type
_entity.pdbx_description
1 polymer ?
#
loop_
_entity_poly.entity_id
_entity_poly.type
_entity_poly.pdbx_seq_one_letter_code
_entity_poly.pdbx_strand_id
1 'polypeptide(L)'
;MDRISTETELNWEFVEPLNKNALSDLEERLEIGFSDEFKDFIKRSNYGFSQLRYFMVGNESYTFKHVLDFNLESLLIDFMQSLKEWLEPEEIVFANDGYGGYYLWNMTTDVVLFLDTDNGSKKALLNLNMFLKKLESRG
;
A
#
# COMPACT_ATOMS: atom_id res chain seq x y z
N MET A 1 -6.46 22.51 -19.58
CA MET A 1 -5.99 21.98 -19.25
C MET A 1 -6.26 21.30 -18.17
N ASP A 2 -6.40 20.48 -17.74
CA ASP A 2 -6.63 19.75 -16.88
C ASP A 2 -5.69 19.64 -15.88
N ARG A 3 -5.24 20.54 -15.34
CA ARG A 3 -4.28 20.55 -14.46
C ARG A 3 -4.62 19.90 -13.20
N ILE A 4 -5.84 19.80 -12.76
CA ILE A 4 -6.23 19.19 -11.53
C ILE A 4 -5.92 17.71 -11.47
N SER A 5 -6.29 16.97 -12.49
CA SER A 5 -5.98 15.56 -12.47
C SER A 5 -4.48 15.36 -12.58
N THR A 6 -3.79 16.23 -13.23
CA THR A 6 -2.36 16.16 -13.32
C THR A 6 -1.73 16.28 -11.94
N GLU A 7 -2.26 17.17 -11.11
CA GLU A 7 -1.74 17.33 -9.78
C GLU A 7 -1.87 16.08 -8.95
N THR A 8 -3.00 15.42 -9.05
CA THR A 8 -3.21 14.18 -8.32
C THR A 8 -2.18 13.14 -8.73
N GLU A 9 -1.93 13.06 -10.02
CA GLU A 9 -0.97 12.08 -10.52
C GLU A 9 0.45 12.38 -10.10
N LEU A 10 0.74 13.64 -9.82
CA LEU A 10 2.10 14.01 -9.41
C LEU A 10 2.47 13.50 -8.04
N ASN A 11 1.50 13.00 -7.27
CA ASN A 11 1.82 12.45 -5.97
C ASN A 11 2.56 11.12 -6.05
N TRP A 12 2.52 10.48 -7.22
CA TRP A 12 3.18 9.19 -7.39
C TRP A 12 4.16 9.26 -8.55
N GLU A 13 5.43 8.94 -8.26
CA GLU A 13 6.49 8.96 -9.26
C GLU A 13 6.90 7.54 -9.60
N PHE A 14 7.36 7.34 -10.82
CA PHE A 14 7.89 6.05 -11.27
C PHE A 14 6.87 4.92 -11.22
N VAL A 15 5.61 5.24 -11.44
CA VAL A 15 4.54 4.25 -11.44
C VAL A 15 4.74 3.29 -12.60
N GLU A 16 4.62 1.98 -12.32
CA GLU A 16 4.65 0.96 -13.36
C GLU A 16 3.22 0.59 -13.69
N PRO A 17 2.82 0.65 -14.95
CA PRO A 17 1.45 0.29 -15.30
C PRO A 17 1.11 -1.11 -14.86
N LEU A 18 -0.06 -1.27 -14.29
CA LEU A 18 -0.49 -2.56 -13.79
C LEU A 18 -0.95 -3.44 -14.94
N ASN A 19 -0.49 -4.69 -14.97
CA ASN A 19 -0.93 -5.64 -15.98
C ASN A 19 -2.43 -5.89 -15.84
N LYS A 20 -3.06 -6.21 -16.95
CA LYS A 20 -4.51 -6.30 -17.02
C LYS A 20 -5.12 -7.21 -15.96
N ASN A 21 -4.52 -8.35 -15.74
CA ASN A 21 -5.07 -9.34 -14.81
C ASN A 21 -4.32 -9.44 -13.50
N ALA A 22 -3.42 -8.49 -13.22
CA ALA A 22 -2.54 -8.62 -12.06
C ALA A 22 -3.32 -8.75 -10.75
N LEU A 23 -4.30 -7.89 -10.54
CA LEU A 23 -5.04 -7.92 -9.27
C LEU A 23 -5.98 -9.11 -9.19
N SER A 24 -6.66 -9.47 -10.29
CA SER A 24 -7.57 -10.60 -10.26
C SER A 24 -6.81 -11.91 -10.09
N ASP A 25 -5.63 -12.03 -10.68
CA ASP A 25 -4.80 -13.21 -10.50
C ASP A 25 -4.34 -13.34 -9.05
N LEU A 26 -3.98 -12.23 -8.45
CA LEU A 26 -3.55 -12.24 -7.06
C LEU A 26 -4.71 -12.58 -6.13
N GLU A 27 -5.89 -12.00 -6.39
CA GLU A 27 -7.08 -12.33 -5.61
C GLU A 27 -7.35 -13.83 -5.65
N GLU A 28 -7.21 -14.41 -6.83
CA GLU A 28 -7.48 -15.83 -7.00
C GLU A 28 -6.47 -16.67 -6.23
N ARG A 29 -5.20 -16.33 -6.33
CA ARG A 29 -4.16 -17.10 -5.65
C ARG A 29 -4.25 -17.00 -4.13
N LEU A 30 -4.63 -15.83 -3.62
CA LEU A 30 -4.74 -15.64 -2.18
C LEU A 30 -6.13 -15.97 -1.65
N GLU A 31 -7.08 -16.24 -2.53
CA GLU A 31 -8.47 -16.57 -2.18
C GLU A 31 -9.09 -15.44 -1.36
N ILE A 32 -8.91 -14.22 -1.85
CA ILE A 32 -9.41 -13.01 -1.17
C ILE A 32 -10.05 -12.09 -2.20
N GLY A 33 -10.71 -11.05 -1.71
CA GLY A 33 -11.30 -10.05 -2.57
C GLY A 33 -10.85 -8.66 -2.14
N PHE A 34 -10.34 -7.87 -3.09
CA PHE A 34 -9.96 -6.50 -2.81
C PHE A 34 -11.15 -5.59 -3.04
N SER A 35 -11.28 -4.56 -2.20
CA SER A 35 -12.30 -3.54 -2.43
C SER A 35 -11.97 -2.75 -3.69
N ASP A 36 -12.99 -2.11 -4.27
CA ASP A 36 -12.76 -1.26 -5.43
C ASP A 36 -11.80 -0.13 -5.09
N GLU A 37 -11.89 0.40 -3.89
CA GLU A 37 -11.01 1.48 -3.45
C GLU A 37 -9.56 1.04 -3.44
N PHE A 38 -9.28 -0.14 -2.92
CA PHE A 38 -7.91 -0.66 -2.90
C PHE A 38 -7.43 -0.93 -4.32
N LYS A 39 -8.28 -1.51 -5.17
CA LYS A 39 -7.89 -1.78 -6.55
C LYS A 39 -7.59 -0.49 -7.31
N ASP A 40 -8.42 0.53 -7.12
CA ASP A 40 -8.18 1.81 -7.78
C ASP A 40 -6.88 2.43 -7.31
N PHE A 41 -6.59 2.33 -6.02
CA PHE A 41 -5.34 2.84 -5.47
C PHE A 41 -4.15 2.14 -6.11
N ILE A 42 -4.16 0.82 -6.17
CA ILE A 42 -3.03 0.09 -6.75
C ILE A 42 -2.89 0.40 -8.23
N LYS A 43 -4.01 0.53 -8.96
CA LYS A 43 -3.94 0.82 -10.37
C LYS A 43 -3.22 2.14 -10.66
N ARG A 44 -3.43 3.15 -9.81
CA ARG A 44 -2.81 4.45 -10.07
C ARG A 44 -1.43 4.61 -9.44
N SER A 45 -1.02 3.68 -8.57
CA SER A 45 0.20 3.87 -7.80
C SER A 45 1.14 2.67 -7.81
N ASN A 46 0.86 1.66 -8.62
CA ASN A 46 1.67 0.44 -8.57
C ASN A 46 3.16 0.75 -8.71
N TYR A 47 3.96 0.28 -7.76
CA TYR A 47 5.39 0.53 -7.68
C TYR A 47 5.73 2.01 -7.52
N GLY A 48 4.75 2.87 -7.31
CA GLY A 48 4.95 4.30 -7.26
C GLY A 48 5.62 4.76 -5.98
N PHE A 49 6.45 5.79 -6.10
CA PHE A 49 7.10 6.43 -4.98
C PHE A 49 6.32 7.67 -4.61
N SER A 50 6.11 7.88 -3.32
CA SER A 50 5.35 9.04 -2.87
C SER A 50 6.23 10.28 -2.88
N GLN A 51 5.68 11.38 -3.38
CA GLN A 51 6.38 12.66 -3.29
C GLN A 51 6.34 13.17 -1.85
N LEU A 52 5.30 12.79 -1.11
CA LEU A 52 5.22 13.13 0.30
C LEU A 52 5.89 12.02 1.08
N ARG A 53 7.10 12.27 1.52
CA ARG A 53 7.88 11.25 2.20
C ARG A 53 7.45 10.99 3.62
N TYR A 54 6.73 11.93 4.21
CA TYR A 54 6.29 11.84 5.59
C TYR A 54 4.82 12.12 5.72
N PHE A 55 4.21 11.54 6.72
CA PHE A 55 2.86 11.91 7.10
C PHE A 55 2.70 11.67 8.60
N MET A 56 1.71 12.32 9.19
CA MET A 56 1.47 12.21 10.63
C MET A 56 0.20 11.44 10.89
N VAL A 57 0.24 10.58 11.89
CA VAL A 57 -0.96 9.95 12.42
C VAL A 57 -0.94 10.24 13.92
N GLY A 58 -1.86 11.09 14.38
CA GLY A 58 -1.79 11.57 15.73
C GLY A 58 -0.52 12.35 15.97
N ASN A 59 0.27 11.94 16.94
CA ASN A 59 1.53 12.61 17.26
C ASN A 59 2.74 11.93 16.67
N GLU A 60 2.54 10.90 15.86
CA GLU A 60 3.66 10.13 15.34
C GLU A 60 3.86 10.39 13.86
N SER A 61 5.12 10.45 13.47
CA SER A 61 5.51 10.66 12.09
C SER A 61 5.89 9.34 11.45
N TYR A 62 5.44 9.14 10.22
CA TYR A 62 5.76 7.93 9.47
C TYR A 62 6.37 8.31 8.14
N THR A 63 7.28 7.48 7.65
CA THR A 63 7.82 7.68 6.32
C THR A 63 7.16 6.70 5.36
N PHE A 64 7.12 7.09 4.09
CA PHE A 64 6.56 6.23 3.04
C PHE A 64 7.51 6.26 1.86
N LYS A 65 7.93 5.10 1.38
CA LYS A 65 8.82 5.07 0.25
C LYS A 65 8.07 4.74 -1.03
N HIS A 66 7.59 3.52 -1.18
CA HIS A 66 6.85 3.21 -2.41
C HIS A 66 5.91 2.03 -2.22
N VAL A 67 4.96 1.95 -3.15
CA VAL A 67 4.02 0.83 -3.24
C VAL A 67 4.77 -0.34 -3.87
N LEU A 68 4.48 -1.55 -3.45
CA LEU A 68 5.11 -2.73 -4.01
C LEU A 68 4.62 -2.96 -5.44
N ASP A 69 5.37 -3.76 -6.21
CA ASP A 69 5.02 -4.02 -7.61
C ASP A 69 4.06 -5.20 -7.69
N PHE A 70 2.80 -4.91 -7.91
CA PHE A 70 1.77 -5.93 -7.95
C PHE A 70 1.76 -6.72 -9.27
N ASN A 71 2.62 -6.35 -10.22
CA ASN A 71 2.82 -7.17 -11.41
C ASN A 71 3.67 -8.39 -11.11
N LEU A 72 4.41 -8.36 -9.99
CA LEU A 72 5.32 -9.46 -9.64
C LEU A 72 4.64 -10.36 -8.62
N GLU A 73 3.61 -11.03 -9.06
CA GLU A 73 2.74 -11.81 -8.19
C GLU A 73 3.48 -12.84 -7.33
N SER A 74 4.35 -13.63 -7.96
CA SER A 74 5.06 -14.67 -7.23
C SER A 74 6.02 -14.09 -6.19
N LEU A 75 6.70 -13.02 -6.53
CA LEU A 75 7.60 -12.36 -5.59
C LEU A 75 6.82 -11.78 -4.42
N LEU A 76 5.67 -11.19 -4.71
CA LEU A 76 4.85 -10.60 -3.65
C LEU A 76 4.36 -11.67 -2.70
N ILE A 77 3.92 -12.81 -3.23
CA ILE A 77 3.44 -13.90 -2.39
C ILE A 77 4.59 -14.48 -1.56
N ASP A 78 5.75 -14.67 -2.18
CA ASP A 78 6.92 -15.16 -1.45
C ASP A 78 7.32 -14.22 -0.34
N PHE A 79 7.24 -12.92 -0.61
CA PHE A 79 7.58 -11.92 0.39
C PHE A 79 6.59 -11.99 1.57
N MET A 80 5.31 -12.12 1.29
CA MET A 80 4.32 -12.23 2.36
C MET A 80 4.51 -13.51 3.17
N GLN A 81 4.94 -14.59 2.51
CA GLN A 81 5.25 -15.83 3.21
C GLN A 81 6.38 -15.61 4.22
N SER A 82 7.36 -14.80 3.85
CA SER A 82 8.48 -14.53 4.75
C SER A 82 8.06 -13.71 5.97
N LEU A 83 6.93 -13.03 5.90
CA LEU A 83 6.41 -12.23 7.00
C LEU A 83 5.25 -12.91 7.71
N LYS A 84 4.98 -14.18 7.41
CA LYS A 84 3.73 -14.82 7.84
C LYS A 84 3.50 -14.81 9.34
N GLU A 85 4.57 -14.79 10.13
CA GLU A 85 4.40 -14.81 11.58
C GLU A 85 3.79 -13.51 12.10
N TRP A 86 3.84 -12.44 11.30
CA TRP A 86 3.28 -11.15 11.71
C TRP A 86 1.99 -10.80 10.98
N LEU A 87 1.59 -11.59 9.99
CA LEU A 87 0.42 -11.26 9.17
C LEU A 87 -0.79 -12.11 9.55
N GLU A 88 -1.95 -11.47 9.59
CA GLU A 88 -3.21 -12.19 9.70
C GLU A 88 -3.64 -12.61 8.30
N PRO A 89 -4.49 -13.65 8.17
CA PRO A 89 -4.92 -14.12 6.85
C PRO A 89 -5.57 -13.04 5.99
N GLU A 90 -6.21 -12.04 6.60
CA GLU A 90 -6.90 -11.01 5.85
C GLU A 90 -6.04 -9.78 5.61
N GLU A 91 -4.74 -9.85 5.89
CA GLU A 91 -3.84 -8.71 5.69
C GLU A 91 -2.96 -8.91 4.48
N ILE A 92 -2.73 -7.82 3.74
CA ILE A 92 -1.83 -7.84 2.59
C ILE A 92 -0.82 -6.70 2.74
N VAL A 93 0.44 -7.00 2.45
CA VAL A 93 1.49 -5.99 2.45
C VAL A 93 1.44 -5.25 1.12
N PHE A 94 1.37 -3.93 1.14
CA PHE A 94 1.27 -3.20 -0.12
C PHE A 94 2.32 -2.12 -0.31
N ALA A 95 3.09 -1.77 0.72
CA ALA A 95 4.06 -0.69 0.59
C ALA A 95 5.13 -0.81 1.66
N ASN A 96 6.21 -0.05 1.50
CA ASN A 96 7.28 -0.03 2.49
C ASN A 96 7.70 1.40 2.82
N ASP A 97 8.47 1.56 3.90
CA ASP A 97 8.98 2.85 4.31
C ASP A 97 10.46 3.04 3.97
N GLY A 98 11.09 2.00 3.41
CA GLY A 98 12.50 2.06 3.07
C GLY A 98 13.46 1.78 4.22
N TYR A 99 12.95 1.51 5.43
CA TYR A 99 13.77 1.32 6.62
C TYR A 99 13.39 0.08 7.41
N GLY A 100 12.82 -0.92 6.73
CA GLY A 100 12.42 -2.15 7.40
C GLY A 100 10.99 -2.13 7.90
N GLY A 101 10.23 -1.10 7.56
CA GLY A 101 8.82 -1.01 7.90
C GLY A 101 7.96 -1.26 6.69
N TYR A 102 6.77 -1.79 6.92
CA TYR A 102 5.84 -2.14 5.84
C TYR A 102 4.44 -1.70 6.19
N TYR A 103 3.69 -1.37 5.15
CA TYR A 103 2.29 -0.98 5.32
C TYR A 103 1.40 -2.13 4.88
N LEU A 104 0.47 -2.49 5.74
CA LEU A 104 -0.46 -3.58 5.52
C LEU A 104 -1.87 -3.01 5.39
N TRP A 105 -2.71 -3.73 4.65
CA TRP A 105 -4.12 -3.37 4.58
C TRP A 105 -4.92 -4.60 5.00
N ASN A 106 -5.79 -4.43 6.00
CA ASN A 106 -6.67 -5.48 6.44
C ASN A 106 -7.96 -5.40 5.64
N MET A 107 -8.25 -6.44 4.88
CA MET A 107 -9.38 -6.43 3.96
C MET A 107 -10.73 -6.46 4.66
N THR A 108 -10.76 -7.05 5.84
CA THR A 108 -12.01 -7.18 6.58
C THR A 108 -12.39 -5.90 7.29
N THR A 109 -11.43 -5.23 7.91
CA THR A 109 -11.69 -4.03 8.71
C THR A 109 -11.41 -2.75 7.95
N ASP A 110 -10.78 -2.85 6.77
CA ASP A 110 -10.38 -1.70 5.95
C ASP A 110 -9.41 -0.77 6.68
N VAL A 111 -8.54 -1.34 7.49
CA VAL A 111 -7.56 -0.58 8.27
C VAL A 111 -6.18 -0.77 7.68
N VAL A 112 -5.42 0.33 7.59
CA VAL A 112 -4.01 0.29 7.23
C VAL A 112 -3.20 0.21 8.52
N LEU A 113 -2.24 -0.72 8.54
CA LEU A 113 -1.38 -0.93 9.69
C LEU A 113 0.08 -0.75 9.28
N PHE A 114 0.91 -0.41 10.25
CA PHE A 114 2.35 -0.31 10.04
C PHE A 114 3.02 -1.44 10.80
N LEU A 115 3.84 -2.21 10.09
CA LEU A 115 4.59 -3.32 10.66
C LEU A 115 6.07 -2.95 10.68
N ASP A 116 6.67 -2.99 11.87
CA ASP A 116 8.11 -2.74 12.04
C ASP A 116 8.77 -4.11 12.22
N THR A 117 9.52 -4.56 11.21
CA THR A 117 10.11 -5.89 11.29
C THR A 117 11.32 -5.97 12.23
N ASP A 118 11.86 -4.84 12.63
CA ASP A 118 12.99 -4.84 13.55
C ASP A 118 12.57 -5.34 14.93
N ASN A 119 11.36 -4.98 15.37
CA ASN A 119 10.89 -5.39 16.68
C ASN A 119 9.58 -6.16 16.63
N GLY A 120 9.04 -6.39 15.44
CA GLY A 120 7.80 -7.15 15.30
C GLY A 120 6.55 -6.42 15.73
N SER A 121 6.62 -5.12 15.95
CA SER A 121 5.45 -4.37 16.38
C SER A 121 4.54 -4.05 15.21
N LYS A 122 3.24 -4.03 15.47
CA LYS A 122 2.24 -3.77 14.46
C LYS A 122 1.25 -2.79 15.02
N LYS A 123 0.98 -1.72 14.29
CA LYS A 123 0.13 -0.65 14.80
C LYS A 123 -0.91 -0.24 13.78
N ALA A 124 -2.18 -0.22 14.19
CA ALA A 124 -3.25 0.25 13.32
C ALA A 124 -3.17 1.77 13.19
N LEU A 125 -3.28 2.26 11.96
CA LEU A 125 -3.14 3.68 11.69
C LEU A 125 -4.48 4.33 11.34
N LEU A 126 -4.98 4.07 10.14
CA LEU A 126 -6.17 4.72 9.61
C LEU A 126 -6.86 3.75 8.66
N ASN A 127 -8.12 4.03 8.31
CA ASN A 127 -8.71 3.26 7.23
C ASN A 127 -8.06 3.70 5.91
N LEU A 128 -8.29 2.93 4.85
CA LEU A 128 -7.60 3.15 3.58
C LEU A 128 -7.86 4.54 3.03
N ASN A 129 -9.11 4.97 3.04
CA ASN A 129 -9.47 6.29 2.49
C ASN A 129 -8.72 7.41 3.21
N MET A 130 -8.71 7.38 4.53
CA MET A 130 -8.02 8.41 5.31
C MET A 130 -6.52 8.34 5.11
N PHE A 131 -5.97 7.13 5.01
CA PHE A 131 -4.55 6.94 4.76
C PHE A 131 -4.15 7.55 3.41
N LEU A 132 -4.94 7.29 2.38
CA LEU A 132 -4.65 7.82 1.05
C LEU A 132 -4.75 9.35 1.01
N LYS A 133 -5.66 9.91 1.79
CA LYS A 133 -5.75 11.37 1.87
C LYS A 133 -4.48 11.96 2.45
N LYS A 134 -3.86 11.27 3.40
CA LYS A 134 -2.58 11.73 3.96
C LYS A 134 -1.48 11.73 2.92
N LEU A 135 -1.46 10.73 2.05
CA LEU A 135 -0.39 10.61 1.07
C LEU A 135 -0.64 11.40 -0.20
N GLU A 136 -1.89 11.55 -0.60
CA GLU A 136 -2.22 12.12 -1.91
C GLU A 136 -2.73 13.55 -1.84
N SER A 137 -3.07 14.01 -0.66
CA SER A 137 -3.54 15.37 -0.52
C SER A 137 -2.37 16.33 -0.43
N ARG A 138 -2.48 17.44 -1.12
CA ARG A 138 -1.41 18.42 -1.08
C ARG A 138 -1.64 19.45 -0.01
N GLY A 139 -2.78 19.54 0.49
CA GLY A 139 -3.06 20.58 1.39
C GLY A 139 -3.41 20.21 2.81
#